data_0895c55c259629656beb3b7e5a9ce5d5
#
_entry.id   0895c55c259629656beb3b7e5a9ce5d5
#
_cell.length_a   1.000
_cell.length_b   1.000
_cell.length_c   1.000
_cell.angle_alpha   90.00
_cell.angle_beta   90.00
_cell.angle_gamma   90.00
#
_symmetry.space_group_name_H-M   'P 1'
#
loop_
_entity.id
_entity.type
_entity.pdbx_description
1 polymer ?
#
loop_
_entity_poly.entity_id
_entity_poly.type
_entity_poly.pdbx_seq_one_letter_code
_entity_poly.pdbx_strand_id
1 'polypeptide(L)'
;VLEAKIMNLECKIEALSTEQPLLGSSRRIMLSWLRGDFLPNWALRSLEELVELEAWEELNDRFYQNLTFGTGGMRGRTVGKVPSSVEQGTGIEPLYPAVGSSYLNDFNLLKATIGLFHYVEGFLQESGRGHEVPMLVIGHDVRYFSRHFCELSASVWGRLGGVAQIFDGPRSTPQVSFTVRHIAAHAGIVITASHNPPHDNGFKVYFEDGAQIVPPHAEGIIAQVEAVDWAVVAQYLEKDLSHIRVLPAGLDLIYQDSVKESLVNAELIHQYSPKVVFTSIHGTGRIASIPLLKDLGVEVSEVEAQAVMDGGFSTVKSPNPENAEALQMGIDQAKATNSDVLIGTDPDADRMGVAVRDTNGEMVLLTGNMIGSML
;
A
#
# COMPACT_ATOMS: atom_id res chain seq x y z
N VAL A 1 -31.03 17.65 6.81
CA VAL A 1 -29.81 18.47 6.94
C VAL A 1 -28.76 18.05 5.91
N LEU A 2 -28.52 16.76 5.71
CA LEU A 2 -27.53 16.25 4.74
C LEU A 2 -27.97 16.53 3.28
N GLU A 3 -29.20 16.20 2.93
CA GLU A 3 -29.79 16.48 1.61
C GLU A 3 -29.74 17.96 1.23
N ALA A 4 -30.01 18.86 2.18
CA ALA A 4 -29.92 20.30 1.94
C ALA A 4 -28.48 20.77 1.64
N LYS A 5 -27.48 20.15 2.27
CA LYS A 5 -26.06 20.42 2.01
C LYS A 5 -25.65 19.94 0.63
N ILE A 6 -26.04 18.71 0.25
CA ILE A 6 -25.76 18.13 -1.08
C ILE A 6 -26.36 19.06 -2.16
N MET A 7 -27.64 19.43 -2.00
CA MET A 7 -28.33 20.29 -2.96
C MET A 7 -27.67 21.68 -3.08
N ASN A 8 -27.22 22.27 -1.96
CA ASN A 8 -26.51 23.55 -2.00
C ASN A 8 -25.16 23.44 -2.72
N LEU A 9 -24.41 22.36 -2.45
CA LEU A 9 -23.10 22.12 -3.11
C LEU A 9 -23.28 21.83 -4.61
N GLU A 10 -24.29 21.04 -5.00
CA GLU A 10 -24.66 20.84 -6.39
C GLU A 10 -24.98 22.14 -7.11
N CYS A 11 -25.85 22.98 -6.52
CA CYS A 11 -26.18 24.27 -7.09
C CYS A 11 -24.95 25.17 -7.28
N LYS A 12 -24.03 25.19 -6.29
CA LYS A 12 -22.77 25.95 -6.40
C LYS A 12 -21.93 25.44 -7.57
N ILE A 13 -21.77 24.13 -7.73
CA ILE A 13 -20.96 23.51 -8.79
C ILE A 13 -21.62 23.69 -10.17
N GLU A 14 -22.95 23.57 -10.28
CA GLU A 14 -23.70 23.79 -11.51
C GLU A 14 -23.68 25.25 -11.98
N ALA A 15 -23.70 26.19 -11.03
CA ALA A 15 -23.64 27.62 -11.31
C ALA A 15 -22.25 28.12 -11.77
N LEU A 16 -21.19 27.30 -11.64
CA LEU A 16 -19.87 27.66 -12.14
C LEU A 16 -19.90 27.88 -13.65
N SER A 17 -19.41 29.04 -14.10
CA SER A 17 -19.36 29.35 -15.55
C SER A 17 -18.39 28.43 -16.29
N THR A 18 -18.51 28.36 -17.61
CA THR A 18 -17.58 27.60 -18.47
C THR A 18 -16.17 28.22 -18.52
N GLU A 19 -16.02 29.45 -18.04
CA GLU A 19 -14.74 30.18 -17.97
C GLU A 19 -13.98 29.90 -16.67
N GLN A 20 -14.59 29.17 -15.72
CA GLN A 20 -13.93 28.83 -14.47
C GLN A 20 -13.01 27.61 -14.63
N PRO A 21 -11.95 27.51 -13.78
CA PRO A 21 -10.89 26.52 -13.96
C PRO A 21 -11.29 25.07 -13.62
N LEU A 22 -12.55 24.79 -13.26
CA LEU A 22 -13.03 23.43 -13.03
C LEU A 22 -13.34 22.72 -14.36
N LEU A 23 -12.59 21.67 -14.67
CA LEU A 23 -12.77 20.89 -15.92
C LEU A 23 -14.17 20.29 -16.01
N GLY A 24 -14.71 20.23 -17.22
CA GLY A 24 -16.03 19.63 -17.45
C GLY A 24 -16.13 18.15 -17.05
N SER A 25 -15.04 17.39 -17.16
CA SER A 25 -14.95 16.01 -16.63
C SER A 25 -15.05 15.99 -15.11
N SER A 26 -14.25 16.80 -14.41
CA SER A 26 -14.24 16.92 -12.96
C SER A 26 -15.61 17.32 -12.42
N ARG A 27 -16.24 18.33 -13.01
CA ARG A 27 -17.60 18.75 -12.66
C ARG A 27 -18.60 17.62 -12.76
N ARG A 28 -18.61 16.89 -13.88
CA ARG A 28 -19.56 15.79 -14.13
C ARG A 28 -19.38 14.65 -13.12
N ILE A 29 -18.12 14.25 -12.86
CA ILE A 29 -17.83 13.17 -11.91
C ILE A 29 -18.16 13.60 -10.48
N MET A 30 -17.80 14.82 -10.09
CA MET A 30 -18.10 15.36 -8.77
C MET A 30 -19.61 15.43 -8.51
N LEU A 31 -20.41 15.91 -9.49
CA LEU A 31 -21.87 15.89 -9.41
C LEU A 31 -22.43 14.47 -9.32
N SER A 32 -21.86 13.52 -10.06
CA SER A 32 -22.23 12.10 -9.96
C SER A 32 -21.99 11.54 -8.57
N TRP A 33 -20.88 11.88 -7.93
CA TRP A 33 -20.55 11.45 -6.56
C TRP A 33 -21.52 12.07 -5.54
N LEU A 34 -21.84 13.34 -5.66
CA LEU A 34 -22.81 14.02 -4.77
C LEU A 34 -24.20 13.40 -4.86
N ARG A 35 -24.66 13.06 -6.09
CA ARG A 35 -25.97 12.45 -6.34
C ARG A 35 -26.06 10.97 -5.98
N GLY A 36 -24.92 10.32 -5.78
CA GLY A 36 -24.83 8.89 -5.49
C GLY A 36 -25.28 8.51 -4.07
N ASP A 37 -25.51 9.49 -3.19
CA ASP A 37 -25.95 9.31 -1.79
C ASP A 37 -25.11 8.30 -0.98
N PHE A 38 -23.81 8.22 -1.29
CA PHE A 38 -22.88 7.33 -0.59
C PHE A 38 -21.84 8.07 0.25
N LEU A 39 -21.75 9.41 0.11
CA LEU A 39 -20.74 10.19 0.81
C LEU A 39 -21.13 10.45 2.26
N PRO A 40 -20.29 10.10 3.25
CA PRO A 40 -20.53 10.43 4.65
C PRO A 40 -20.36 11.94 4.89
N ASN A 41 -20.91 12.44 6.01
CA ASN A 41 -20.91 13.87 6.32
C ASN A 41 -19.51 14.51 6.33
N TRP A 42 -18.47 13.78 6.75
CA TRP A 42 -17.11 14.31 6.74
C TRP A 42 -16.60 14.56 5.31
N ALA A 43 -16.91 13.67 4.38
CA ALA A 43 -16.53 13.80 2.97
C ALA A 43 -17.24 14.97 2.29
N LEU A 44 -18.53 15.15 2.56
CA LEU A 44 -19.29 16.30 2.06
C LEU A 44 -18.75 17.63 2.61
N ARG A 45 -18.37 17.68 3.90
CA ARG A 45 -17.75 18.87 4.50
C ARG A 45 -16.39 19.17 3.87
N SER A 46 -15.60 18.14 3.55
CA SER A 46 -14.33 18.32 2.84
C SER A 46 -14.54 18.94 1.48
N LEU A 47 -15.48 18.43 0.69
CA LEU A 47 -15.80 18.98 -0.63
C LEU A 47 -16.38 20.41 -0.54
N GLU A 48 -17.25 20.68 0.43
CA GLU A 48 -17.81 22.01 0.68
C GLU A 48 -16.70 23.02 0.96
N GLU A 49 -15.76 22.70 1.85
CA GLU A 49 -14.61 23.55 2.18
C GLU A 49 -13.73 23.83 0.94
N LEU A 50 -13.39 22.80 0.16
CA LEU A 50 -12.56 22.97 -1.04
C LEU A 50 -13.24 23.82 -2.13
N VAL A 51 -14.57 23.72 -2.26
CA VAL A 51 -15.34 24.60 -3.16
C VAL A 51 -15.37 26.02 -2.63
N GLU A 52 -15.53 26.24 -1.31
CA GLU A 52 -15.53 27.58 -0.70
C GLU A 52 -14.15 28.26 -0.77
N LEU A 53 -13.08 27.47 -0.69
CA LEU A 53 -11.72 27.94 -0.90
C LEU A 53 -11.32 28.13 -2.37
N GLU A 54 -12.23 27.84 -3.29
CA GLU A 54 -11.98 27.88 -4.74
C GLU A 54 -10.74 27.04 -5.15
N ALA A 55 -10.50 25.91 -4.47
CA ALA A 55 -9.36 25.03 -4.70
C ALA A 55 -9.52 24.20 -5.99
N TRP A 56 -9.74 24.87 -7.12
CA TRP A 56 -10.14 24.23 -8.39
C TRP A 56 -9.07 23.30 -8.95
N GLU A 57 -7.78 23.60 -8.80
CA GLU A 57 -6.70 22.71 -9.22
C GLU A 57 -6.72 21.39 -8.43
N GLU A 58 -6.93 21.48 -7.11
CA GLU A 58 -7.07 20.32 -6.25
C GLU A 58 -8.32 19.50 -6.62
N LEU A 59 -9.47 20.15 -6.82
CA LEU A 59 -10.71 19.49 -7.23
C LEU A 59 -10.58 18.84 -8.61
N ASN A 60 -9.84 19.44 -9.54
CA ASN A 60 -9.52 18.81 -10.81
C ASN A 60 -8.67 17.56 -10.62
N ASP A 61 -7.58 17.62 -9.85
CA ASP A 61 -6.73 16.46 -9.54
C ASP A 61 -7.54 15.31 -8.91
N ARG A 62 -8.52 15.64 -8.07
CA ARG A 62 -9.36 14.65 -7.38
C ARG A 62 -10.44 14.01 -8.26
N PHE A 63 -10.95 14.73 -9.28
CA PHE A 63 -12.15 14.33 -10.02
C PHE A 63 -12.01 14.31 -11.54
N TYR A 64 -10.80 14.50 -12.12
CA TYR A 64 -10.65 14.53 -13.59
C TYR A 64 -10.99 13.20 -14.27
N GLN A 65 -10.87 12.09 -13.55
CA GLN A 65 -11.17 10.73 -13.97
C GLN A 65 -11.48 9.83 -12.77
N ASN A 66 -11.91 8.60 -13.02
CA ASN A 66 -11.99 7.56 -12.00
C ASN A 66 -10.63 6.87 -11.84
N LEU A 67 -10.31 6.45 -10.62
CA LEU A 67 -9.12 5.63 -10.35
C LEU A 67 -9.28 4.29 -11.07
N THR A 68 -8.30 3.96 -11.89
CA THR A 68 -8.33 2.73 -12.68
C THR A 68 -7.76 1.58 -11.89
N PHE A 69 -8.48 0.48 -11.84
CA PHE A 69 -7.92 -0.80 -11.42
C PHE A 69 -7.17 -1.40 -12.62
N GLY A 70 -5.84 -1.48 -12.52
CA GLY A 70 -4.97 -1.99 -13.58
C GLY A 70 -4.49 -3.40 -13.32
N THR A 71 -3.65 -3.91 -14.24
CA THR A 71 -2.94 -5.18 -14.02
C THR A 71 -2.12 -5.08 -12.73
N GLY A 72 -2.42 -5.94 -11.76
CA GLY A 72 -1.74 -5.99 -10.47
C GLY A 72 -2.39 -5.16 -9.37
N GLY A 73 -3.41 -4.33 -9.64
CA GLY A 73 -4.13 -3.55 -8.63
C GLY A 73 -4.29 -2.07 -8.94
N MET A 74 -4.36 -1.24 -7.91
CA MET A 74 -4.52 0.22 -8.01
C MET A 74 -3.35 0.94 -7.32
N ARG A 75 -3.05 2.14 -7.80
CA ARG A 75 -2.14 3.06 -7.13
C ARG A 75 -2.63 4.48 -7.34
N GLY A 76 -2.64 5.28 -6.30
CA GLY A 76 -3.10 6.65 -6.38
C GLY A 76 -2.70 7.46 -5.17
N ARG A 77 -2.91 8.76 -5.31
CA ARG A 77 -2.73 9.70 -4.22
C ARG A 77 -3.79 9.44 -3.14
N THR A 78 -3.40 9.52 -1.89
CA THR A 78 -4.30 9.33 -0.74
C THR A 78 -4.34 10.56 0.19
N VAL A 79 -3.30 11.40 0.13
CA VAL A 79 -3.25 12.70 0.82
C VAL A 79 -3.31 13.81 -0.21
N GLY A 80 -4.26 14.72 -0.12
CA GLY A 80 -4.43 15.86 -1.04
C GLY A 80 -3.22 16.79 -1.07
N LYS A 81 -3.00 17.48 -2.19
CA LYS A 81 -2.02 18.58 -2.26
C LYS A 81 -2.49 19.76 -1.41
N VAL A 82 -3.81 19.99 -1.42
CA VAL A 82 -4.52 20.92 -0.55
C VAL A 82 -5.54 20.11 0.24
N PRO A 83 -5.18 19.56 1.42
CA PRO A 83 -6.12 18.85 2.25
C PRO A 83 -7.13 19.83 2.87
N SER A 84 -8.38 19.42 3.01
CA SER A 84 -9.34 20.18 3.81
C SER A 84 -9.01 20.08 5.31
N SER A 85 -9.56 21.00 6.11
CA SER A 85 -9.38 20.96 7.56
C SER A 85 -9.94 19.66 8.17
N VAL A 86 -10.99 19.10 7.56
CA VAL A 86 -11.60 17.84 7.98
C VAL A 86 -10.68 16.66 7.67
N GLU A 87 -10.06 16.63 6.50
CA GLU A 87 -9.12 15.57 6.11
C GLU A 87 -7.84 15.61 6.93
N GLN A 88 -7.31 16.81 7.18
CA GLN A 88 -6.10 16.98 7.98
C GLN A 88 -6.35 16.71 9.47
N GLY A 89 -7.50 17.12 10.01
CA GLY A 89 -7.74 17.07 11.45
C GLY A 89 -6.83 18.03 12.22
N THR A 90 -6.56 17.70 13.48
CA THR A 90 -5.72 18.51 14.38
C THR A 90 -4.33 17.91 14.62
N GLY A 91 -4.06 16.73 14.06
CA GLY A 91 -2.80 16.00 14.22
C GLY A 91 -1.75 16.36 13.17
N ILE A 92 -0.57 15.76 13.34
CA ILE A 92 0.51 15.82 12.32
C ILE A 92 0.13 14.94 11.12
N GLU A 93 -0.41 13.75 11.40
CA GLU A 93 -0.87 12.82 10.37
C GLU A 93 -2.31 13.17 9.93
N PRO A 94 -2.64 12.98 8.65
CA PRO A 94 -3.99 13.21 8.14
C PRO A 94 -4.99 12.26 8.80
N LEU A 95 -6.18 12.80 9.11
CA LEU A 95 -7.28 12.07 9.79
C LEU A 95 -8.09 11.21 8.83
N TYR A 96 -8.34 11.71 7.62
CA TYR A 96 -9.09 11.00 6.57
C TYR A 96 -8.34 11.01 5.24
N PRO A 97 -8.45 9.94 4.44
CA PRO A 97 -7.94 9.95 3.07
C PRO A 97 -8.73 10.95 2.22
N ALA A 98 -8.05 11.60 1.31
CA ALA A 98 -8.63 12.66 0.49
C ALA A 98 -9.78 12.14 -0.39
N VAL A 99 -10.90 12.85 -0.36
CA VAL A 99 -12.11 12.54 -1.14
C VAL A 99 -11.86 12.85 -2.61
N GLY A 100 -12.11 11.88 -3.50
CA GLY A 100 -11.93 12.06 -4.94
C GLY A 100 -11.99 10.76 -5.72
N SER A 101 -12.50 10.82 -6.93
CA SER A 101 -12.67 9.64 -7.78
C SER A 101 -11.34 9.11 -8.34
N SER A 102 -10.32 9.97 -8.49
CA SER A 102 -9.00 9.60 -8.99
C SER A 102 -8.01 9.23 -7.88
N TYR A 103 -8.41 9.36 -6.60
CA TYR A 103 -7.55 9.11 -5.45
C TYR A 103 -7.84 7.75 -4.83
N LEU A 104 -6.81 7.14 -4.22
CA LEU A 104 -7.00 5.95 -3.40
C LEU A 104 -7.54 6.38 -2.03
N ASN A 105 -8.76 6.01 -1.76
CA ASN A 105 -9.51 6.32 -0.55
C ASN A 105 -10.45 5.19 -0.18
N ASP A 106 -11.20 5.36 0.90
CA ASP A 106 -12.13 4.35 1.42
C ASP A 106 -13.11 3.86 0.34
N PHE A 107 -13.62 4.77 -0.49
CA PHE A 107 -14.63 4.45 -1.51
C PHE A 107 -14.07 3.55 -2.62
N ASN A 108 -12.94 3.95 -3.21
CA ASN A 108 -12.28 3.19 -4.27
C ASN A 108 -11.70 1.87 -3.74
N LEU A 109 -11.19 1.87 -2.50
CA LEU A 109 -10.68 0.67 -1.84
C LEU A 109 -11.79 -0.36 -1.60
N LEU A 110 -12.93 0.06 -1.04
CA LEU A 110 -14.08 -0.80 -0.80
C LEU A 110 -14.62 -1.37 -2.11
N LYS A 111 -14.76 -0.51 -3.12
CA LYS A 111 -15.19 -0.93 -4.46
C LYS A 111 -14.29 -2.03 -5.02
N ALA A 112 -12.98 -1.87 -4.92
CA ALA A 112 -12.00 -2.86 -5.36
C ALA A 112 -12.05 -4.15 -4.54
N THR A 113 -12.19 -4.05 -3.22
CA THR A 113 -12.26 -5.24 -2.35
C THR A 113 -13.53 -6.05 -2.59
N ILE A 114 -14.68 -5.39 -2.77
CA ILE A 114 -15.97 -6.04 -3.09
C ILE A 114 -15.88 -6.75 -4.45
N GLY A 115 -15.35 -6.07 -5.47
CA GLY A 115 -15.17 -6.68 -6.80
C GLY A 115 -14.21 -7.87 -6.77
N LEU A 116 -13.12 -7.79 -6.02
CA LEU A 116 -12.20 -8.91 -5.82
C LEU A 116 -12.91 -10.10 -5.13
N PHE A 117 -13.73 -9.83 -4.10
CA PHE A 117 -14.49 -10.88 -3.42
C PHE A 117 -15.42 -11.62 -4.40
N HIS A 118 -16.20 -10.89 -5.19
CA HIS A 118 -17.11 -11.49 -6.16
C HIS A 118 -16.39 -12.28 -7.24
N TYR A 119 -15.22 -11.80 -7.66
CA TYR A 119 -14.39 -12.54 -8.59
C TYR A 119 -13.91 -13.87 -8.00
N VAL A 120 -13.37 -13.86 -6.77
CA VAL A 120 -12.89 -15.07 -6.09
C VAL A 120 -14.05 -16.05 -5.86
N GLU A 121 -15.21 -15.58 -5.40
CA GLU A 121 -16.40 -16.41 -5.20
C GLU A 121 -16.84 -17.06 -6.52
N GLY A 122 -16.94 -16.29 -7.61
CA GLY A 122 -17.27 -16.79 -8.95
C GLY A 122 -16.25 -17.81 -9.46
N PHE A 123 -14.96 -17.53 -9.29
CA PHE A 123 -13.88 -18.45 -9.67
C PHE A 123 -13.98 -19.79 -8.93
N LEU A 124 -14.27 -19.77 -7.63
CA LEU A 124 -14.46 -20.99 -6.85
C LEU A 124 -15.68 -21.80 -7.33
N GLN A 125 -16.78 -21.14 -7.67
CA GLN A 125 -17.96 -21.78 -8.24
C GLN A 125 -17.64 -22.46 -9.58
N GLU A 126 -17.02 -21.73 -10.50
CA GLU A 126 -16.67 -22.23 -11.85
C GLU A 126 -15.65 -23.37 -11.82
N SER A 127 -14.72 -23.36 -10.84
CA SER A 127 -13.73 -24.43 -10.66
C SER A 127 -14.23 -25.65 -9.86
N GLY A 128 -15.51 -25.71 -9.51
CA GLY A 128 -16.09 -26.80 -8.74
C GLY A 128 -15.76 -26.75 -7.24
N ARG A 129 -15.19 -25.65 -6.77
CA ARG A 129 -14.78 -25.38 -5.37
C ARG A 129 -15.78 -24.48 -4.62
N GLY A 130 -17.00 -24.33 -5.11
CA GLY A 130 -18.02 -23.45 -4.53
C GLY A 130 -18.46 -23.78 -3.11
N HIS A 131 -17.95 -24.88 -2.52
CA HIS A 131 -18.12 -25.21 -1.11
C HIS A 131 -17.06 -24.56 -0.21
N GLU A 132 -16.00 -24.02 -0.78
CA GLU A 132 -14.93 -23.34 -0.05
C GLU A 132 -15.33 -21.89 0.28
N VAL A 133 -14.95 -21.43 1.47
CA VAL A 133 -15.17 -20.05 1.88
C VAL A 133 -14.03 -19.18 1.36
N PRO A 134 -14.31 -18.09 0.61
CA PRO A 134 -13.27 -17.21 0.13
C PRO A 134 -12.35 -16.72 1.24
N MET A 135 -11.05 -17.03 1.16
CA MET A 135 -10.05 -16.66 2.16
C MET A 135 -9.08 -15.63 1.59
N LEU A 136 -8.85 -14.57 2.36
CA LEU A 136 -8.00 -13.43 2.01
C LEU A 136 -6.91 -13.23 3.06
N VAL A 137 -5.68 -13.01 2.60
CA VAL A 137 -4.56 -12.49 3.41
C VAL A 137 -4.33 -11.02 3.07
N ILE A 138 -4.20 -10.17 4.06
CA ILE A 138 -3.90 -8.76 3.84
C ILE A 138 -2.67 -8.35 4.65
N GLY A 139 -1.67 -7.79 3.96
CA GLY A 139 -0.55 -7.10 4.56
C GLY A 139 -0.53 -5.62 4.17
N HIS A 140 0.28 -4.85 4.87
CA HIS A 140 0.42 -3.42 4.60
C HIS A 140 1.81 -2.92 4.96
N ASP A 141 2.23 -1.84 4.33
CA ASP A 141 3.42 -1.10 4.70
C ASP A 141 3.14 -0.05 5.80
N VAL A 142 4.02 0.93 5.94
CA VAL A 142 3.98 1.94 7.00
C VAL A 142 3.29 3.24 6.60
N ARG A 143 2.81 3.37 5.36
CA ARG A 143 2.25 4.60 4.78
C ARG A 143 1.01 5.07 5.52
N TYR A 144 0.71 6.36 5.38
CA TYR A 144 -0.56 6.92 5.86
C TYR A 144 -1.73 6.08 5.36
N PHE A 145 -2.65 5.78 6.24
CA PHE A 145 -3.84 4.95 6.03
C PHE A 145 -3.60 3.48 5.69
N SER A 146 -2.35 2.97 5.57
CA SER A 146 -2.12 1.57 5.21
C SER A 146 -2.80 0.60 6.18
N ARG A 147 -2.70 0.82 7.49
CA ARG A 147 -3.42 0.02 8.49
C ARG A 147 -4.93 0.18 8.40
N HIS A 148 -5.41 1.42 8.21
CA HIS A 148 -6.85 1.70 8.05
C HIS A 148 -7.44 0.97 6.85
N PHE A 149 -6.78 1.03 5.69
CA PHE A 149 -7.20 0.34 4.47
C PHE A 149 -7.13 -1.18 4.60
N CYS A 150 -6.13 -1.70 5.29
CA CYS A 150 -6.02 -3.13 5.60
C CYS A 150 -7.23 -3.61 6.41
N GLU A 151 -7.58 -2.93 7.49
CA GLU A 151 -8.72 -3.26 8.35
C GLU A 151 -10.06 -3.07 7.63
N LEU A 152 -10.21 -2.02 6.82
CA LEU A 152 -11.42 -1.76 6.05
C LEU A 152 -11.66 -2.87 5.01
N SER A 153 -10.62 -3.28 4.28
CA SER A 153 -10.70 -4.40 3.34
C SER A 153 -11.02 -5.72 4.04
N ALA A 154 -10.40 -5.98 5.18
CA ALA A 154 -10.68 -7.20 5.95
C ALA A 154 -12.11 -7.23 6.50
N SER A 155 -12.60 -6.10 6.99
CA SER A 155 -13.97 -5.95 7.49
C SER A 155 -15.00 -6.24 6.40
N VAL A 156 -14.88 -5.64 5.22
CA VAL A 156 -15.84 -5.87 4.13
C VAL A 156 -15.79 -7.32 3.63
N TRP A 157 -14.59 -7.90 3.50
CA TRP A 157 -14.44 -9.29 3.09
C TRP A 157 -15.17 -10.26 4.03
N GLY A 158 -15.01 -10.07 5.35
CA GLY A 158 -15.70 -10.89 6.34
C GLY A 158 -17.21 -10.68 6.35
N ARG A 159 -17.69 -9.45 6.17
CA ARG A 159 -19.12 -9.12 6.09
C ARG A 159 -19.79 -9.66 4.81
N LEU A 160 -19.01 -9.89 3.74
CA LEU A 160 -19.47 -10.58 2.53
C LEU A 160 -19.52 -12.11 2.69
N GLY A 161 -19.08 -12.64 3.83
CA GLY A 161 -19.14 -14.09 4.13
C GLY A 161 -17.79 -14.80 3.96
N GLY A 162 -16.72 -14.08 3.64
CA GLY A 162 -15.37 -14.63 3.54
C GLY A 162 -14.62 -14.69 4.87
N VAL A 163 -13.40 -15.18 4.82
CA VAL A 163 -12.44 -15.18 5.94
C VAL A 163 -11.28 -14.24 5.59
N ALA A 164 -11.13 -13.15 6.34
CA ALA A 164 -10.02 -12.23 6.19
C ALA A 164 -9.01 -12.40 7.32
N GLN A 165 -7.74 -12.55 6.97
CA GLN A 165 -6.62 -12.66 7.90
C GLN A 165 -5.61 -11.55 7.64
N ILE A 166 -5.25 -10.82 8.70
CA ILE A 166 -4.29 -9.71 8.64
C ILE A 166 -3.11 -9.99 9.56
N PHE A 167 -1.97 -9.38 9.27
CA PHE A 167 -0.86 -9.35 10.21
C PHE A 167 -1.15 -8.39 11.38
N ASP A 168 -0.50 -8.60 12.51
CA ASP A 168 -0.61 -7.72 13.69
C ASP A 168 -0.03 -6.32 13.46
N GLY A 169 0.88 -6.18 12.49
CA GLY A 169 1.50 -4.93 12.07
C GLY A 169 1.99 -4.98 10.62
N PRO A 170 2.76 -3.98 10.17
CA PRO A 170 3.30 -3.93 8.81
C PRO A 170 4.13 -5.17 8.47
N ARG A 171 4.03 -5.68 7.24
CA ARG A 171 4.86 -6.77 6.72
C ARG A 171 5.22 -6.52 5.26
N SER A 172 6.33 -7.14 4.85
CA SER A 172 6.83 -7.02 3.49
C SER A 172 5.95 -7.69 2.45
N THR A 173 5.95 -7.16 1.24
CA THR A 173 5.24 -7.73 0.09
C THR A 173 5.61 -9.20 -0.15
N PRO A 174 6.91 -9.62 -0.14
CA PRO A 174 7.28 -11.02 -0.28
C PRO A 174 6.70 -11.94 0.80
N GLN A 175 6.61 -11.45 2.04
CA GLN A 175 6.04 -12.24 3.13
C GLN A 175 4.53 -12.44 2.96
N VAL A 176 3.81 -11.45 2.44
CA VAL A 176 2.37 -11.60 2.13
C VAL A 176 2.18 -12.64 1.02
N SER A 177 2.95 -12.56 -0.06
CA SER A 177 2.95 -13.55 -1.16
C SER A 177 3.21 -14.96 -0.65
N PHE A 178 4.22 -15.14 0.21
CA PHE A 178 4.49 -16.41 0.87
C PHE A 178 3.30 -16.90 1.69
N THR A 179 2.69 -16.01 2.49
CA THR A 179 1.60 -16.37 3.38
C THR A 179 0.36 -16.82 2.62
N VAL A 180 0.02 -16.18 1.49
CA VAL A 180 -1.08 -16.62 0.62
C VAL A 180 -0.95 -18.11 0.29
N ARG A 181 0.24 -18.54 -0.15
CA ARG A 181 0.50 -19.94 -0.49
C ARG A 181 0.56 -20.85 0.74
N HIS A 182 1.20 -20.37 1.81
CA HIS A 182 1.45 -21.17 3.01
C HIS A 182 0.16 -21.59 3.72
N ILE A 183 -0.85 -20.70 3.76
CA ILE A 183 -2.14 -21.02 4.38
C ILE A 183 -3.24 -21.37 3.36
N ALA A 184 -2.88 -21.55 2.08
CA ALA A 184 -3.78 -21.82 0.97
C ALA A 184 -4.95 -20.81 0.88
N ALA A 185 -4.65 -19.50 1.03
CA ALA A 185 -5.62 -18.46 0.80
C ALA A 185 -5.91 -18.28 -0.70
N HIS A 186 -7.12 -17.87 -1.05
CA HIS A 186 -7.55 -17.71 -2.43
C HIS A 186 -7.07 -16.39 -3.05
N ALA A 187 -6.81 -15.38 -2.21
CA ALA A 187 -6.29 -14.10 -2.64
C ALA A 187 -5.42 -13.46 -1.56
N GLY A 188 -4.59 -12.51 -2.00
CA GLY A 188 -3.80 -11.64 -1.15
C GLY A 188 -3.95 -10.17 -1.53
N ILE A 189 -3.88 -9.29 -0.56
CA ILE A 189 -3.79 -7.84 -0.77
C ILE A 189 -2.58 -7.31 -0.03
N VAL A 190 -1.82 -6.42 -0.69
CA VAL A 190 -0.79 -5.61 -0.03
C VAL A 190 -1.13 -4.14 -0.20
N ILE A 191 -1.36 -3.45 0.91
CA ILE A 191 -1.61 -2.01 0.93
C ILE A 191 -0.27 -1.29 0.96
N THR A 192 0.16 -0.82 -0.20
CA THR A 192 1.47 -0.16 -0.40
C THR A 192 1.54 0.57 -1.73
N ALA A 193 2.29 1.66 -1.78
CA ALA A 193 2.74 2.29 -3.02
C ALA A 193 4.24 2.08 -3.28
N SER A 194 4.85 1.05 -2.64
CA SER A 194 6.28 0.73 -2.82
C SER A 194 7.16 1.97 -2.48
N HIS A 195 7.98 2.44 -3.41
CA HIS A 195 8.90 3.58 -3.25
C HIS A 195 8.32 4.93 -3.68
N ASN A 196 7.03 5.03 -3.99
CA ASN A 196 6.40 6.30 -4.33
C ASN A 196 6.46 7.31 -3.15
N PRO A 197 6.28 8.61 -3.41
CA PRO A 197 6.21 9.63 -2.37
C PRO A 197 5.18 9.32 -1.27
N PRO A 198 5.30 9.94 -0.07
CA PRO A 198 4.48 9.59 1.11
C PRO A 198 2.98 9.85 0.95
N HIS A 199 2.59 10.72 0.04
CA HIS A 199 1.18 11.04 -0.22
C HIS A 199 0.44 10.00 -1.07
N ASP A 200 1.16 9.01 -1.63
CA ASP A 200 0.60 7.92 -2.41
C ASP A 200 0.40 6.67 -1.55
N ASN A 201 -0.62 5.89 -1.91
CA ASN A 201 -0.77 4.52 -1.44
C ASN A 201 -1.25 3.63 -2.59
N GLY A 202 -1.36 2.32 -2.36
CA GLY A 202 -1.73 1.37 -3.38
C GLY A 202 -2.44 0.16 -2.81
N PHE A 203 -3.03 -0.60 -3.72
CA PHE A 203 -3.77 -1.82 -3.46
C PHE A 203 -3.26 -2.86 -4.47
N LYS A 204 -2.21 -3.61 -4.09
CA LYS A 204 -1.66 -4.70 -4.91
C LYS A 204 -2.46 -5.97 -4.63
N VAL A 205 -2.83 -6.70 -5.68
CA VAL A 205 -3.59 -7.94 -5.56
C VAL A 205 -2.75 -9.14 -6.00
N TYR A 206 -2.86 -10.20 -5.23
CA TYR A 206 -2.22 -11.50 -5.44
C TYR A 206 -3.29 -12.59 -5.51
N PHE A 207 -3.04 -13.64 -6.28
CA PHE A 207 -3.96 -14.77 -6.38
C PHE A 207 -3.45 -15.98 -5.58
N GLU A 208 -4.13 -17.11 -5.64
CA GLU A 208 -3.86 -18.28 -4.80
C GLU A 208 -2.46 -18.90 -4.99
N ASP A 209 -1.80 -18.61 -6.12
CA ASP A 209 -0.41 -18.99 -6.38
C ASP A 209 0.61 -18.07 -5.69
N GLY A 210 0.16 -17.01 -5.02
CA GLY A 210 0.99 -15.98 -4.38
C GLY A 210 1.64 -15.01 -5.36
N ALA A 211 1.35 -15.11 -6.66
CA ALA A 211 1.81 -14.15 -7.65
C ALA A 211 0.86 -12.95 -7.75
N GLN A 212 1.41 -11.79 -8.11
CA GLN A 212 0.59 -10.63 -8.44
C GLN A 212 -0.27 -10.95 -9.67
N ILE A 213 -1.55 -10.55 -9.63
CA ILE A 213 -2.51 -10.90 -10.67
C ILE A 213 -2.07 -10.44 -12.06
N VAL A 214 -2.29 -11.33 -13.03
CA VAL A 214 -2.10 -11.11 -14.46
C VAL A 214 -3.32 -11.61 -15.21
N PRO A 215 -3.49 -11.33 -16.52
CA PRO A 215 -4.56 -11.96 -17.30
C PRO A 215 -4.52 -13.51 -17.20
N PRO A 216 -5.66 -14.18 -17.13
CA PRO A 216 -7.03 -13.65 -17.25
C PRO A 216 -7.62 -13.12 -15.93
N HIS A 217 -7.00 -13.36 -14.77
CA HIS A 217 -7.51 -12.96 -13.46
C HIS A 217 -7.67 -11.44 -13.34
N ALA A 218 -6.69 -10.67 -13.81
CA ALA A 218 -6.73 -9.21 -13.76
C ALA A 218 -7.95 -8.65 -14.48
N GLU A 219 -8.26 -9.14 -15.68
CA GLU A 219 -9.40 -8.70 -16.49
C GLU A 219 -10.74 -9.04 -15.82
N GLY A 220 -10.84 -10.26 -15.27
CA GLY A 220 -12.03 -10.70 -14.56
C GLY A 220 -12.28 -9.88 -13.29
N ILE A 221 -11.23 -9.56 -12.52
CA ILE A 221 -11.33 -8.71 -11.33
C ILE A 221 -11.74 -7.29 -11.72
N ILE A 222 -11.14 -6.70 -12.76
CA ILE A 222 -11.51 -5.37 -13.28
C ILE A 222 -13.00 -5.32 -13.59
N ALA A 223 -13.51 -6.31 -14.32
CA ALA A 223 -14.93 -6.36 -14.69
C ALA A 223 -15.84 -6.40 -13.45
N GLN A 224 -15.49 -7.18 -12.43
CA GLN A 224 -16.24 -7.23 -11.17
C GLN A 224 -16.16 -5.91 -10.39
N VAL A 225 -14.98 -5.28 -10.34
CA VAL A 225 -14.81 -3.97 -9.68
C VAL A 225 -15.66 -2.90 -10.36
N GLU A 226 -15.68 -2.85 -11.69
CA GLU A 226 -16.51 -1.90 -12.45
C GLU A 226 -18.00 -2.09 -12.20
N ALA A 227 -18.45 -3.33 -12.03
CA ALA A 227 -19.85 -3.68 -11.78
C ALA A 227 -20.36 -3.32 -10.38
N VAL A 228 -19.47 -3.05 -9.40
CA VAL A 228 -19.89 -2.67 -8.05
C VAL A 228 -20.56 -1.30 -8.03
N ASP A 229 -21.80 -1.24 -7.52
CA ASP A 229 -22.55 -0.01 -7.33
C ASP A 229 -22.05 0.77 -6.09
N TRP A 230 -22.06 2.09 -6.16
CA TRP A 230 -21.72 2.96 -5.02
C TRP A 230 -22.68 2.79 -3.82
N ALA A 231 -23.95 2.48 -4.07
CA ALA A 231 -24.91 2.17 -3.01
C ALA A 231 -24.51 0.93 -2.19
N VAL A 232 -23.82 -0.03 -2.81
CA VAL A 232 -23.25 -1.18 -2.10
C VAL A 232 -22.04 -0.75 -1.29
N VAL A 233 -21.15 0.06 -1.83
CA VAL A 233 -19.97 0.59 -1.13
C VAL A 233 -20.36 1.34 0.14
N ALA A 234 -21.43 2.16 0.08
CA ALA A 234 -21.95 2.93 1.22
C ALA A 234 -22.26 2.08 2.46
N GLN A 235 -22.67 0.83 2.26
CA GLN A 235 -23.03 -0.09 3.36
C GLN A 235 -21.83 -0.58 4.16
N TYR A 236 -20.61 -0.42 3.64
CA TYR A 236 -19.38 -0.97 4.20
C TYR A 236 -18.38 0.08 4.69
N LEU A 237 -18.73 1.37 4.69
CA LEU A 237 -17.82 2.45 5.12
C LEU A 237 -17.43 2.37 6.60
N GLU A 238 -18.29 1.77 7.44
CA GLU A 238 -17.97 1.52 8.83
C GLU A 238 -17.31 0.16 9.01
N LYS A 239 -16.13 0.15 9.66
CA LYS A 239 -15.39 -1.08 9.93
C LYS A 239 -16.07 -1.91 11.03
N ASP A 240 -16.21 -3.20 10.80
CA ASP A 240 -16.54 -4.18 11.83
C ASP A 240 -15.33 -5.10 12.06
N LEU A 241 -14.59 -4.82 13.11
CA LEU A 241 -13.35 -5.55 13.43
C LEU A 241 -13.62 -6.99 13.90
N SER A 242 -14.87 -7.35 14.25
CA SER A 242 -15.23 -8.70 14.68
C SER A 242 -15.07 -9.76 13.58
N HIS A 243 -15.06 -9.34 12.33
CA HIS A 243 -14.84 -10.20 11.17
C HIS A 243 -13.36 -10.42 10.82
N ILE A 244 -12.43 -9.78 11.55
CA ILE A 244 -11.00 -9.82 11.24
C ILE A 244 -10.32 -10.87 12.10
N ARG A 245 -9.49 -11.71 11.46
CA ARG A 245 -8.59 -12.64 12.15
C ARG A 245 -7.16 -12.15 12.06
N VAL A 246 -6.43 -12.21 13.16
CA VAL A 246 -5.00 -11.90 13.17
C VAL A 246 -4.20 -13.18 12.94
N LEU A 247 -3.25 -13.12 12.01
CA LEU A 247 -2.34 -14.22 11.71
C LEU A 247 -1.45 -14.53 12.93
N PRO A 248 -1.06 -15.81 13.14
CA PRO A 248 -0.22 -16.18 14.27
C PRO A 248 1.17 -15.52 14.20
N ALA A 249 1.69 -15.03 15.31
CA ALA A 249 3.01 -14.41 15.40
C ALA A 249 4.16 -15.34 14.94
N GLY A 250 4.00 -16.66 15.06
CA GLY A 250 5.00 -17.64 14.60
C GLY A 250 5.21 -17.68 13.09
N LEU A 251 4.33 -17.04 12.31
CA LEU A 251 4.43 -16.99 10.85
C LEU A 251 5.68 -16.26 10.36
N ASP A 252 6.18 -15.27 11.11
CA ASP A 252 7.42 -14.57 10.79
C ASP A 252 8.62 -15.52 10.75
N LEU A 253 8.70 -16.43 11.72
CA LEU A 253 9.77 -17.45 11.78
C LEU A 253 9.65 -18.47 10.65
N ILE A 254 8.43 -18.93 10.34
CA ILE A 254 8.18 -19.85 9.23
C ILE A 254 8.60 -19.23 7.91
N TYR A 255 8.30 -17.94 7.70
CA TYR A 255 8.75 -17.21 6.52
C TYR A 255 10.27 -17.11 6.46
N GLN A 256 10.94 -16.73 7.55
CA GLN A 256 12.40 -16.65 7.62
C GLN A 256 13.07 -18.00 7.35
N ASP A 257 12.53 -19.09 7.87
CA ASP A 257 13.04 -20.43 7.61
C ASP A 257 12.91 -20.82 6.14
N SER A 258 11.78 -20.50 5.51
CA SER A 258 11.59 -20.70 4.07
C SER A 258 12.58 -19.89 3.22
N VAL A 259 12.93 -18.66 3.64
CA VAL A 259 13.95 -17.84 2.96
C VAL A 259 15.34 -18.47 3.10
N LYS A 260 15.68 -19.04 4.27
CA LYS A 260 16.96 -19.74 4.49
C LYS A 260 17.13 -20.94 3.57
N GLU A 261 16.06 -21.66 3.22
CA GLU A 261 16.11 -22.80 2.28
C GLU A 261 16.58 -22.39 0.87
N SER A 262 16.47 -21.09 0.53
CA SER A 262 16.89 -20.55 -0.77
C SER A 262 18.34 -20.09 -0.80
N LEU A 263 19.08 -20.18 0.33
CA LEU A 263 20.45 -19.71 0.40
C LEU A 263 21.40 -20.63 -0.35
N VAL A 264 22.25 -20.02 -1.15
CA VAL A 264 23.36 -20.69 -1.85
C VAL A 264 24.66 -20.36 -1.10
N ASN A 265 25.48 -21.39 -0.82
CA ASN A 265 26.78 -21.23 -0.16
C ASN A 265 26.71 -20.50 1.20
N ALA A 266 25.75 -20.87 2.05
CA ALA A 266 25.55 -20.25 3.36
C ALA A 266 26.82 -20.31 4.24
N GLU A 267 27.69 -21.31 4.05
CA GLU A 267 28.97 -21.46 4.73
C GLU A 267 29.93 -20.28 4.51
N LEU A 268 29.82 -19.56 3.39
CA LEU A 268 30.65 -18.37 3.13
C LEU A 268 30.35 -17.25 4.11
N ILE A 269 29.11 -17.14 4.62
CA ILE A 269 28.76 -16.15 5.62
C ILE A 269 29.57 -16.38 6.89
N HIS A 270 29.66 -17.62 7.36
CA HIS A 270 30.46 -17.98 8.54
C HIS A 270 31.95 -17.84 8.30
N GLN A 271 32.42 -18.13 7.08
CA GLN A 271 33.85 -18.06 6.73
C GLN A 271 34.34 -16.60 6.70
N TYR A 272 33.53 -15.66 6.20
CA TYR A 272 33.95 -14.27 5.96
C TYR A 272 33.38 -13.29 6.97
N SER A 273 32.34 -13.66 7.72
CA SER A 273 31.68 -12.83 8.75
C SER A 273 31.44 -11.38 8.31
N PRO A 274 30.70 -11.14 7.22
CA PRO A 274 30.55 -9.81 6.65
C PRO A 274 29.87 -8.86 7.63
N LYS A 275 30.31 -7.60 7.64
CA LYS A 275 29.71 -6.50 8.39
C LYS A 275 28.75 -5.74 7.50
N VAL A 276 27.49 -5.72 7.86
CA VAL A 276 26.42 -5.14 7.06
C VAL A 276 25.80 -3.96 7.80
N VAL A 277 25.70 -2.81 7.13
CA VAL A 277 24.76 -1.76 7.51
C VAL A 277 23.43 -2.01 6.81
N PHE A 278 22.34 -1.95 7.53
CA PHE A 278 21.00 -2.15 6.99
C PHE A 278 20.12 -0.92 7.21
N THR A 279 19.36 -0.54 6.20
CA THR A 279 18.28 0.44 6.33
C THR A 279 17.00 -0.05 5.66
N SER A 280 15.89 0.03 6.36
CA SER A 280 14.56 -0.18 5.79
C SER A 280 13.95 1.08 5.18
N ILE A 281 14.65 2.19 5.20
CA ILE A 281 14.16 3.53 4.81
C ILE A 281 12.75 3.76 5.38
N HIS A 282 12.62 3.62 6.72
CA HIS A 282 11.37 3.68 7.49
C HIS A 282 10.35 2.56 7.23
N GLY A 283 10.64 1.60 6.34
CA GLY A 283 9.72 0.57 5.88
C GLY A 283 9.74 -0.74 6.68
N THR A 284 9.19 -1.77 6.06
CA THR A 284 8.93 -3.08 6.68
C THR A 284 10.13 -4.02 6.68
N GLY A 285 11.16 -3.77 5.85
CA GLY A 285 12.27 -4.69 5.61
C GLY A 285 13.00 -5.13 6.88
N ARG A 286 13.10 -4.25 7.90
CA ARG A 286 13.75 -4.57 9.17
C ARG A 286 13.12 -5.75 9.93
N ILE A 287 11.81 -6.00 9.73
CA ILE A 287 11.06 -7.00 10.50
C ILE A 287 11.54 -8.42 10.19
N ALA A 288 11.75 -8.74 8.92
CA ALA A 288 12.21 -10.05 8.50
C ALA A 288 13.75 -10.09 8.26
N SER A 289 14.30 -9.05 7.60
CA SER A 289 15.69 -9.09 7.11
C SER A 289 16.72 -9.02 8.26
N ILE A 290 16.53 -8.15 9.26
CA ILE A 290 17.50 -8.03 10.34
C ILE A 290 17.59 -9.29 11.20
N PRO A 291 16.47 -9.89 11.69
CA PRO A 291 16.53 -11.14 12.41
C PRO A 291 17.15 -12.28 11.59
N LEU A 292 16.79 -12.38 10.31
CA LEU A 292 17.34 -13.38 9.40
C LEU A 292 18.85 -13.24 9.22
N LEU A 293 19.36 -12.04 8.93
CA LEU A 293 20.79 -11.80 8.76
C LEU A 293 21.57 -12.12 10.05
N LYS A 294 21.03 -11.75 11.21
CA LYS A 294 21.64 -12.07 12.51
C LYS A 294 21.68 -13.56 12.78
N ASP A 295 20.59 -14.27 12.48
CA ASP A 295 20.51 -15.73 12.64
C ASP A 295 21.50 -16.47 11.74
N LEU A 296 21.81 -15.90 10.57
CA LEU A 296 22.85 -16.38 9.65
C LEU A 296 24.28 -16.04 10.13
N GLY A 297 24.46 -15.33 11.22
CA GLY A 297 25.78 -14.95 11.73
C GLY A 297 26.38 -13.68 11.13
N VAL A 298 25.57 -12.87 10.42
CA VAL A 298 26.01 -11.58 9.87
C VAL A 298 26.05 -10.54 10.99
N GLU A 299 27.13 -9.75 11.06
CA GLU A 299 27.22 -8.58 11.94
C GLU A 299 26.42 -7.43 11.32
N VAL A 300 25.19 -7.20 11.83
CA VAL A 300 24.29 -6.19 11.29
C VAL A 300 24.19 -4.99 12.22
N SER A 301 24.45 -3.79 11.68
CA SER A 301 24.12 -2.51 12.30
C SER A 301 23.03 -1.79 11.51
N GLU A 302 22.00 -1.31 12.20
CA GLU A 302 20.87 -0.60 11.57
C GLU A 302 21.10 0.92 11.54
N VAL A 303 20.63 1.60 10.51
CA VAL A 303 20.58 3.07 10.45
C VAL A 303 19.46 3.54 11.37
N GLU A 304 19.80 3.93 12.59
CA GLU A 304 18.85 4.21 13.67
C GLU A 304 17.80 5.26 13.29
N ALA A 305 18.20 6.34 12.61
CA ALA A 305 17.29 7.39 12.19
C ALA A 305 16.23 6.92 11.15
N GLN A 306 16.51 5.83 10.42
CA GLN A 306 15.61 5.24 9.43
C GLN A 306 14.96 3.92 9.92
N ALA A 307 15.24 3.52 11.18
CA ALA A 307 14.67 2.33 11.80
C ALA A 307 13.22 2.55 12.28
N VAL A 308 12.86 3.80 12.56
CA VAL A 308 11.49 4.14 12.98
C VAL A 308 10.56 4.03 11.77
N MET A 309 9.49 3.25 11.93
CA MET A 309 8.43 3.14 10.93
C MET A 309 7.67 4.48 10.83
N ASP A 310 7.76 5.13 9.70
CA ASP A 310 7.26 6.48 9.47
C ASP A 310 6.63 6.59 8.07
N GLY A 311 5.33 6.78 8.02
CA GLY A 311 4.58 6.94 6.76
C GLY A 311 4.91 8.21 5.98
N GLY A 312 5.51 9.19 6.63
CA GLY A 312 6.01 10.41 6.03
C GLY A 312 7.41 10.29 5.42
N PHE A 313 8.15 9.21 5.73
CA PHE A 313 9.55 8.99 5.28
C PHE A 313 10.45 10.20 5.53
N SER A 314 10.42 10.74 6.74
CA SER A 314 10.91 12.09 7.12
C SER A 314 12.41 12.34 6.84
N THR A 315 13.22 11.29 6.66
CA THR A 315 14.67 11.45 6.38
C THR A 315 15.01 11.45 4.89
N VAL A 316 14.05 11.23 3.99
CA VAL A 316 14.28 11.12 2.55
C VAL A 316 13.17 11.83 1.76
N LYS A 317 13.47 12.26 0.55
CA LYS A 317 12.45 12.82 -0.36
C LYS A 317 11.60 11.73 -1.01
N SER A 318 12.20 10.57 -1.27
CA SER A 318 11.55 9.39 -1.80
C SER A 318 12.23 8.15 -1.21
N PRO A 319 11.45 7.17 -0.69
CA PRO A 319 12.00 5.98 -0.07
C PRO A 319 12.45 4.94 -1.12
N ASN A 320 13.19 5.38 -2.14
CA ASN A 320 13.67 4.53 -3.22
C ASN A 320 15.13 4.12 -2.97
N PRO A 321 15.43 2.84 -2.69
CA PRO A 321 16.78 2.36 -2.42
C PRO A 321 17.73 2.41 -3.62
N GLU A 322 17.26 2.68 -4.83
CA GLU A 322 18.10 2.93 -6.00
C GLU A 322 18.67 4.36 -6.00
N ASN A 323 18.10 5.26 -5.21
CA ASN A 323 18.57 6.64 -5.09
C ASN A 323 19.69 6.76 -4.05
N ALA A 324 20.84 7.26 -4.45
CA ALA A 324 21.97 7.50 -3.55
C ALA A 324 21.60 8.38 -2.34
N GLU A 325 20.70 9.37 -2.54
CA GLU A 325 20.20 10.25 -1.45
C GLU A 325 19.51 9.44 -0.34
N ALA A 326 18.70 8.44 -0.71
CA ALA A 326 17.98 7.63 0.26
C ALA A 326 18.90 6.71 1.09
N LEU A 327 20.03 6.32 0.50
CA LEU A 327 21.05 5.48 1.12
C LEU A 327 22.18 6.27 1.78
N GLN A 328 22.23 7.60 1.67
CA GLN A 328 23.37 8.40 2.11
C GLN A 328 23.72 8.21 3.59
N MET A 329 22.70 8.18 4.46
CA MET A 329 22.93 7.93 5.90
C MET A 329 23.57 6.56 6.15
N GLY A 330 23.15 5.53 5.42
CA GLY A 330 23.74 4.20 5.51
C GLY A 330 25.17 4.14 4.93
N ILE A 331 25.44 4.86 3.84
CA ILE A 331 26.78 4.99 3.26
C ILE A 331 27.72 5.63 4.28
N ASP A 332 27.31 6.73 4.92
CA ASP A 332 28.11 7.42 5.91
C ASP A 332 28.38 6.54 7.15
N GLN A 333 27.37 5.82 7.61
CA GLN A 333 27.51 4.84 8.69
C GLN A 333 28.46 3.70 8.30
N ALA A 334 28.31 3.14 7.09
CA ALA A 334 29.18 2.06 6.62
C ALA A 334 30.63 2.47 6.50
N LYS A 335 30.91 3.72 6.09
CA LYS A 335 32.25 4.30 6.10
C LYS A 335 32.79 4.42 7.54
N ALA A 336 32.00 4.97 8.46
CA ALA A 336 32.39 5.20 9.85
C ALA A 336 32.65 3.89 10.63
N THR A 337 31.87 2.84 10.36
CA THR A 337 31.99 1.53 11.04
C THR A 337 32.90 0.55 10.31
N ASN A 338 33.48 0.95 9.19
CA ASN A 338 34.26 0.07 8.30
C ASN A 338 33.50 -1.21 7.90
N SER A 339 32.21 -1.06 7.58
CA SER A 339 31.37 -2.17 7.13
C SER A 339 31.64 -2.53 5.68
N ASP A 340 31.41 -3.78 5.31
CA ASP A 340 31.69 -4.33 3.96
C ASP A 340 30.58 -3.98 2.97
N VAL A 341 29.33 -4.03 3.44
CA VAL A 341 28.11 -3.89 2.61
C VAL A 341 27.09 -3.01 3.32
N LEU A 342 26.42 -2.19 2.53
CA LEU A 342 25.15 -1.55 2.90
C LEU A 342 24.03 -2.19 2.10
N ILE A 343 22.94 -2.54 2.78
CA ILE A 343 21.68 -3.00 2.17
C ILE A 343 20.57 -2.04 2.57
N GLY A 344 19.85 -1.50 1.60
CA GLY A 344 18.64 -0.72 1.82
C GLY A 344 17.44 -1.34 1.14
N THR A 345 16.26 -1.33 1.79
CA THR A 345 15.00 -1.80 1.17
C THR A 345 14.02 -0.65 1.04
N ASP A 346 13.14 -0.74 0.04
CA ASP A 346 11.98 0.16 -0.04
C ASP A 346 10.92 -0.19 1.02
N PRO A 347 9.86 0.64 1.19
CA PRO A 347 8.92 0.49 2.29
C PRO A 347 8.22 -0.87 2.42
N ASP A 348 7.92 -1.54 1.32
CA ASP A 348 7.30 -2.86 1.31
C ASP A 348 8.30 -4.01 1.03
N ALA A 349 9.59 -3.66 0.97
CA ALA A 349 10.74 -4.56 0.91
C ALA A 349 10.66 -5.62 -0.21
N ASP A 350 10.12 -5.24 -1.38
CA ASP A 350 10.19 -6.03 -2.61
C ASP A 350 11.34 -5.58 -3.52
N ARG A 351 12.08 -4.53 -3.12
CA ARG A 351 13.26 -3.99 -3.81
C ARG A 351 14.38 -3.74 -2.82
N MET A 352 15.62 -3.81 -3.33
CA MET A 352 16.81 -3.47 -2.54
C MET A 352 17.79 -2.61 -3.33
N GLY A 353 18.50 -1.75 -2.61
CA GLY A 353 19.71 -1.07 -3.06
C GLY A 353 20.90 -1.58 -2.27
N VAL A 354 22.04 -1.72 -2.90
CA VAL A 354 23.25 -2.27 -2.29
C VAL A 354 24.45 -1.37 -2.59
N ALA A 355 25.22 -1.04 -1.57
CA ALA A 355 26.55 -0.47 -1.77
C ALA A 355 27.59 -1.41 -1.16
N VAL A 356 28.72 -1.54 -1.82
CA VAL A 356 29.83 -2.41 -1.38
C VAL A 356 31.11 -1.59 -1.23
N ARG A 357 31.97 -2.02 -0.30
CA ARG A 357 33.29 -1.42 -0.13
C ARG A 357 34.21 -1.88 -1.24
N ASP A 358 34.79 -0.98 -2.00
CA ASP A 358 35.78 -1.26 -3.02
C ASP A 358 37.20 -1.48 -2.43
N THR A 359 38.14 -1.79 -3.30
CA THR A 359 39.57 -2.01 -2.92
C THR A 359 40.26 -0.74 -2.42
N ASN A 360 39.70 0.44 -2.66
CA ASN A 360 40.19 1.72 -2.18
C ASN A 360 39.58 2.12 -0.84
N GLY A 361 38.62 1.34 -0.31
CA GLY A 361 37.89 1.59 0.91
C GLY A 361 36.65 2.48 0.74
N GLU A 362 36.27 2.82 -0.48
CA GLU A 362 35.08 3.61 -0.78
C GLU A 362 33.83 2.75 -0.90
N MET A 363 32.68 3.31 -0.47
CA MET A 363 31.37 2.68 -0.65
C MET A 363 30.83 2.98 -2.04
N VAL A 364 30.67 1.95 -2.87
CA VAL A 364 30.21 2.06 -4.28
C VAL A 364 28.79 1.51 -4.37
N LEU A 365 27.85 2.35 -4.80
CA LEU A 365 26.46 1.95 -5.05
C LEU A 365 26.36 1.10 -6.30
N LEU A 366 25.79 -0.09 -6.18
CA LEU A 366 25.55 -0.98 -7.30
C LEU A 366 24.21 -0.63 -7.98
N THR A 367 24.19 -0.70 -9.30
CA THR A 367 22.92 -0.58 -10.04
C THR A 367 22.10 -1.88 -9.92
N GLY A 368 20.77 -1.79 -10.06
CA GLY A 368 19.91 -2.98 -10.08
C GLY A 368 20.34 -4.02 -11.13
N ASN A 369 20.82 -3.58 -12.30
CA ASN A 369 21.36 -4.50 -13.32
C ASN A 369 22.64 -5.20 -12.86
N MET A 370 23.53 -4.53 -12.14
CA MET A 370 24.74 -5.17 -11.58
C MET A 370 24.34 -6.20 -10.52
N ILE A 371 23.44 -5.87 -9.63
CA ILE A 371 22.94 -6.80 -8.60
C ILE A 371 22.30 -8.02 -9.26
N GLY A 372 21.36 -7.82 -10.19
CA GLY A 372 20.67 -8.91 -10.89
C GLY A 372 21.58 -9.78 -11.77
N SER A 373 22.77 -9.28 -12.14
CA SER A 373 23.78 -10.08 -12.88
C SER A 373 24.66 -10.93 -11.97
N MET A 374 24.70 -10.60 -10.66
CA MET A 374 25.46 -11.34 -9.64
C MET A 374 24.63 -12.46 -8.99
N LEU A 375 23.31 -12.25 -8.87
CA LEU A 375 22.35 -13.22 -8.34
C LEU A 375 21.96 -14.26 -9.39
#